data_deef5c6102e57f4a2051b3b2cc7b43a6
#
_entry.id   deef5c6102e57f4a2051b3b2cc7b43a6
#
_cell.length_a   1.000
_cell.length_b   1.000
_cell.length_c   1.000
_cell.angle_alpha   90.00
_cell.angle_beta   90.00
_cell.angle_gamma   90.00
#
_symmetry.space_group_name_H-M   'P 1'
#
loop_
_entity.id
_entity.type
_entity.pdbx_description
1 polymer ?
#
loop_
_entity_poly.entity_id
_entity_poly.type
_entity_poly.pdbx_seq_one_letter_code
_entity_poly.pdbx_strand_id
1 'polypeptide(L)'
;MKILILHGPNLNLLGQRETMIYGSKTQNELFDYIKTHFPEIDFSFFQSNHEGKIIDKIHESFMFNALIINPGAFAHYSYAIRDAIAAINLPSIEVHLTDVFNRENFRKNLVISDVCKATISGKGIDGYIEAVNKIKDXL
;
A
#
# COMPACT_ATOMS: atom_id res chain seq x y z
N MET A 1 6.56 -17.44 2.23
CA MET A 1 5.94 -16.38 1.41
C MET A 1 6.60 -15.06 1.70
N LYS A 2 6.92 -14.30 0.66
CA LYS A 2 7.57 -12.99 0.78
C LYS A 2 6.65 -11.92 0.22
N ILE A 3 6.36 -10.90 1.02
CA ILE A 3 5.46 -9.82 0.60
C ILE A 3 6.19 -8.49 0.74
N LEU A 4 6.11 -7.68 -0.32
CA LEU A 4 6.62 -6.32 -0.29
C LEU A 4 5.48 -5.38 0.05
N ILE A 5 5.68 -4.55 1.08
CA ILE A 5 4.75 -3.48 1.42
C ILE A 5 5.40 -2.16 1.04
N LEU A 6 4.74 -1.42 0.16
CA LEU A 6 5.29 -0.24 -0.45
C LEU A 6 4.43 0.97 -0.10
N HIS A 7 5.06 1.99 0.46
CA HIS A 7 4.39 3.22 0.88
C HIS A 7 4.84 4.41 0.05
N GLY A 8 3.87 5.20 -0.39
CA GLY A 8 4.10 6.42 -1.15
C GLY A 8 4.33 7.63 -0.28
N PRO A 9 4.13 8.82 -0.86
CA PRO A 9 4.55 10.07 -0.21
C PRO A 9 3.78 10.36 1.06
N ASN A 10 4.50 10.95 1.99
CA ASN A 10 3.98 11.45 3.26
C ASN A 10 3.62 10.37 4.27
N LEU A 11 3.73 9.08 3.91
CA LEU A 11 3.44 8.03 4.86
C LEU A 11 4.52 7.90 5.92
N ASN A 12 5.70 8.44 5.65
CA ASN A 12 6.72 8.55 6.69
C ASN A 12 6.29 9.50 7.81
N LEU A 13 5.28 10.33 7.60
CA LEU A 13 4.79 11.26 8.60
C LEU A 13 3.60 10.73 9.40
N LEU A 14 3.23 9.46 9.21
CA LEU A 14 2.18 8.86 10.02
C LEU A 14 2.52 8.99 11.50
N GLY A 15 1.49 9.30 12.29
CA GLY A 15 1.66 9.59 13.71
C GLY A 15 1.83 11.07 13.98
N GLN A 16 2.24 11.85 12.97
CA GLN A 16 2.43 13.29 13.08
C GLN A 16 1.41 14.07 12.27
N ARG A 17 0.97 13.52 11.14
CA ARG A 17 0.00 14.21 10.29
C ARG A 17 -1.41 13.92 10.80
N GLU A 18 -2.33 14.78 10.49
CA GLU A 18 -3.73 14.78 10.91
C GLU A 18 -4.16 13.44 11.55
N THR A 19 -3.89 13.29 12.86
CA THR A 19 -4.15 12.02 13.54
C THR A 19 -5.63 11.69 13.58
N MET A 20 -6.50 12.68 13.49
CA MET A 20 -7.94 12.44 13.42
C MET A 20 -8.34 11.75 12.12
N ILE A 21 -7.50 11.87 11.08
CA ILE A 21 -7.79 11.29 9.77
C ILE A 21 -7.04 9.98 9.59
N TYR A 22 -5.74 9.98 9.91
CA TYR A 22 -4.85 8.86 9.60
C TYR A 22 -4.53 7.97 10.78
N GLY A 23 -4.97 8.35 11.99
CA GLY A 23 -4.62 7.62 13.19
C GLY A 23 -3.31 8.10 13.79
N SER A 24 -2.98 7.59 14.97
CA SER A 24 -1.84 8.06 15.74
C SER A 24 -0.60 7.15 15.63
N LYS A 25 -0.70 5.98 15.02
CA LYS A 25 0.44 5.09 14.90
C LYS A 25 1.43 5.61 13.86
N THR A 26 2.71 5.47 14.17
CA THR A 26 3.75 5.79 13.20
C THR A 26 3.83 4.70 12.14
N GLN A 27 4.55 5.00 11.06
CA GLN A 27 4.78 4.00 10.02
C GLN A 27 5.49 2.78 10.57
N ASN A 28 6.50 2.97 11.42
CA ASN A 28 7.22 1.85 11.99
C ASN A 28 6.32 1.02 12.91
N GLU A 29 5.44 1.66 13.66
CA GLU A 29 4.48 0.94 14.50
C GLU A 29 3.51 0.13 13.64
N LEU A 30 3.09 0.68 12.50
CA LEU A 30 2.24 -0.06 11.58
C LEU A 30 2.98 -1.29 11.04
N PHE A 31 4.23 -1.12 10.62
CA PHE A 31 5.00 -2.25 10.11
C PHE A 31 5.18 -3.33 11.17
N ASP A 32 5.45 -2.93 12.41
CA ASP A 32 5.57 -3.90 13.49
C ASP A 32 4.26 -4.64 13.74
N TYR A 33 3.15 -3.92 13.65
CA TYR A 33 1.83 -4.52 13.82
C TYR A 33 1.59 -5.60 12.77
N ILE A 34 1.94 -5.32 11.51
CA ILE A 34 1.75 -6.29 10.45
C ILE A 34 2.64 -7.51 10.67
N LYS A 35 3.92 -7.29 10.99
CA LYS A 35 4.85 -8.39 11.20
C LYS A 35 4.43 -9.27 12.35
N THR A 36 3.97 -8.65 13.43
CA THR A 36 3.54 -9.41 14.61
C THR A 36 2.32 -10.26 14.31
N HIS A 37 1.44 -9.75 13.47
CA HIS A 37 0.22 -10.46 13.11
C HIS A 37 0.50 -11.70 12.25
N PHE A 38 1.56 -11.68 11.46
CA PHE A 38 1.88 -12.75 10.52
C PHE A 38 3.35 -13.14 10.66
N PRO A 39 3.72 -13.76 11.78
CA PRO A 39 5.15 -14.06 11.99
C PRO A 39 5.72 -15.07 10.99
N GLU A 40 4.86 -15.79 10.29
CA GLU A 40 5.31 -16.78 9.31
C GLU A 40 5.65 -16.18 7.95
N ILE A 41 5.31 -14.89 7.73
CA ILE A 41 5.53 -14.25 6.43
C ILE A 41 6.78 -13.37 6.49
N ASP A 42 7.56 -13.40 5.42
CA ASP A 42 8.77 -12.59 5.28
C ASP A 42 8.38 -11.27 4.61
N PHE A 43 8.28 -10.21 5.39
CA PHE A 43 7.90 -8.90 4.86
C PHE A 43 9.13 -8.04 4.59
N SER A 44 9.08 -7.29 3.49
CA SER A 44 9.98 -6.16 3.25
C SER A 44 9.14 -4.90 3.17
N PHE A 45 9.68 -3.81 3.68
CA PHE A 45 8.97 -2.52 3.70
C PHE A 45 9.80 -1.48 3.00
N PHE A 46 9.13 -0.66 2.17
CA PHE A 46 9.80 0.41 1.44
C PHE A 46 8.88 1.62 1.40
N GLN A 47 9.44 2.79 1.65
CA GLN A 47 8.67 4.03 1.59
C GLN A 47 9.48 5.07 0.82
N SER A 48 8.82 5.83 -0.04
CA SER A 48 9.48 6.92 -0.73
C SER A 48 8.48 8.00 -1.07
N ASN A 49 8.96 9.25 -1.04
CA ASN A 49 8.22 10.41 -1.54
C ASN A 49 8.44 10.62 -3.03
N HIS A 50 9.29 9.82 -3.66
CA HIS A 50 9.68 10.01 -5.04
C HIS A 50 9.04 8.96 -5.93
N GLU A 51 8.29 9.43 -6.92
CA GLU A 51 7.56 8.53 -7.81
C GLU A 51 8.49 7.56 -8.52
N GLY A 52 9.63 8.06 -9.00
CA GLY A 52 10.58 7.20 -9.71
C GLY A 52 11.16 6.10 -8.84
N LYS A 53 11.39 6.41 -7.56
CA LYS A 53 11.92 5.38 -6.66
C LYS A 53 10.89 4.31 -6.39
N ILE A 54 9.62 4.68 -6.33
CA ILE A 54 8.54 3.69 -6.17
C ILE A 54 8.48 2.80 -7.41
N ILE A 55 8.55 3.40 -8.59
CA ILE A 55 8.53 2.64 -9.83
C ILE A 55 9.71 1.67 -9.89
N ASP A 56 10.92 2.15 -9.55
CA ASP A 56 12.08 1.28 -9.56
C ASP A 56 11.92 0.12 -8.60
N LYS A 57 11.33 0.37 -7.44
CA LYS A 57 11.13 -0.69 -6.46
C LYS A 57 10.14 -1.73 -6.98
N ILE A 58 9.09 -1.27 -7.67
CA ILE A 58 8.14 -2.19 -8.29
C ILE A 58 8.85 -3.07 -9.31
N HIS A 59 9.72 -2.47 -10.14
CA HIS A 59 10.47 -3.23 -11.14
C HIS A 59 11.38 -4.29 -10.51
N GLU A 60 11.85 -4.04 -9.29
CA GLU A 60 12.75 -4.95 -8.59
C GLU A 60 12.03 -6.04 -7.81
N SER A 61 10.70 -6.05 -7.84
CA SER A 61 9.93 -6.89 -6.92
C SER A 61 9.74 -8.34 -7.38
N PHE A 62 10.46 -8.75 -8.39
CA PHE A 62 10.26 -10.08 -8.98
C PHE A 62 10.51 -11.23 -8.00
N MET A 63 11.23 -10.99 -6.91
CA MET A 63 11.52 -12.02 -5.93
C MET A 63 10.41 -12.18 -4.88
N PHE A 64 9.40 -11.31 -4.91
CA PHE A 64 8.31 -11.37 -3.94
C PHE A 64 7.15 -12.18 -4.51
N ASN A 65 6.29 -12.66 -3.60
CA ASN A 65 5.09 -13.37 -4.00
C ASN A 65 3.90 -12.43 -4.20
N ALA A 66 3.93 -11.26 -3.57
CA ALA A 66 2.84 -10.30 -3.68
C ALA A 66 3.31 -8.92 -3.28
N LEU A 67 2.55 -7.92 -3.72
CA LEU A 67 2.78 -6.51 -3.41
C LEU A 67 1.55 -5.95 -2.70
N ILE A 68 1.77 -5.25 -1.60
CA ILE A 68 0.73 -4.42 -0.99
C ILE A 68 1.22 -2.99 -1.11
N ILE A 69 0.41 -2.13 -1.73
CA ILE A 69 0.83 -0.76 -1.99
C ILE A 69 -0.19 0.22 -1.42
N ASN A 70 0.32 1.16 -0.63
CA ASN A 70 -0.41 2.36 -0.26
C ASN A 70 0.30 3.51 -0.98
N PRO A 71 -0.22 3.93 -2.13
CA PRO A 71 0.52 4.90 -2.95
C PRO A 71 0.42 6.33 -2.45
N GLY A 72 -0.35 6.56 -1.37
CA GLY A 72 -0.59 7.92 -0.95
C GLY A 72 -1.31 8.69 -2.04
N ALA A 73 -1.02 9.98 -2.16
CA ALA A 73 -1.70 10.80 -3.16
C ALA A 73 -1.37 10.41 -4.60
N PHE A 74 -0.29 9.66 -4.82
CA PHE A 74 -0.03 9.16 -6.18
C PHE A 74 -1.16 8.27 -6.68
N ALA A 75 -1.98 7.70 -5.79
CA ALA A 75 -3.12 6.88 -6.19
C ALA A 75 -4.10 7.62 -7.10
N HIS A 76 -4.10 8.95 -7.03
CA HIS A 76 -5.11 9.74 -7.70
C HIS A 76 -4.67 10.25 -9.07
N TYR A 77 -3.37 10.10 -9.41
CA TYR A 77 -2.91 10.66 -10.66
C TYR A 77 -1.68 9.98 -11.26
N SER A 78 -1.08 9.01 -10.59
CA SER A 78 0.15 8.42 -11.14
C SER A 78 -0.16 7.26 -12.07
N TYR A 79 -0.36 7.59 -13.33
CA TYR A 79 -0.45 6.56 -14.35
C TYR A 79 0.87 5.83 -14.53
N ALA A 80 1.98 6.47 -14.18
CA ALA A 80 3.29 5.82 -14.27
C ALA A 80 3.41 4.66 -13.28
N ILE A 81 2.93 4.86 -12.04
CA ILE A 81 2.94 3.76 -11.06
C ILE A 81 1.96 2.68 -11.51
N ARG A 82 0.78 3.09 -12.01
CA ARG A 82 -0.18 2.13 -12.54
C ARG A 82 0.46 1.23 -13.60
N ASP A 83 1.18 1.84 -14.53
CA ASP A 83 1.80 1.07 -15.60
C ASP A 83 2.92 0.16 -15.07
N ALA A 84 3.64 0.60 -14.04
CA ALA A 84 4.67 -0.25 -13.45
C ALA A 84 4.05 -1.51 -12.84
N ILE A 85 2.94 -1.36 -12.12
CA ILE A 85 2.26 -2.51 -11.53
C ILE A 85 1.72 -3.42 -12.62
N ALA A 86 1.13 -2.84 -13.66
CA ALA A 86 0.61 -3.64 -14.77
C ALA A 86 1.71 -4.44 -15.48
N ALA A 87 2.93 -3.92 -15.48
CA ALA A 87 4.03 -4.56 -16.19
C ALA A 87 4.63 -5.74 -15.43
N ILE A 88 4.47 -5.80 -14.11
CA ILE A 88 5.00 -6.92 -13.36
C ILE A 88 3.95 -8.03 -13.27
N ASN A 89 4.41 -9.25 -13.05
CA ASN A 89 3.50 -10.39 -12.95
C ASN A 89 3.38 -10.79 -11.49
N LEU A 90 2.85 -9.88 -10.68
CA LEU A 90 2.83 -10.04 -9.23
C LEU A 90 1.46 -9.62 -8.71
N PRO A 91 0.76 -10.48 -7.95
CA PRO A 91 -0.52 -10.06 -7.36
C PRO A 91 -0.32 -8.84 -6.48
N SER A 92 -1.14 -7.83 -6.69
CA SER A 92 -0.98 -6.55 -5.99
C SER A 92 -2.31 -6.13 -5.38
N ILE A 93 -2.26 -5.60 -4.16
CA ILE A 93 -3.44 -5.08 -3.47
C ILE A 93 -3.14 -3.65 -3.05
N GLU A 94 -4.09 -2.75 -3.34
CA GLU A 94 -3.99 -1.35 -2.96
C GLU A 94 -4.68 -1.14 -1.61
N VAL A 95 -4.02 -0.43 -0.70
CA VAL A 95 -4.58 -0.16 0.63
C VAL A 95 -4.52 1.33 0.90
N HIS A 96 -5.59 1.87 1.45
CA HIS A 96 -5.65 3.23 1.96
C HIS A 96 -6.16 3.18 3.40
N LEU A 97 -5.51 3.95 4.29
CA LEU A 97 -5.92 4.00 5.69
C LEU A 97 -7.28 4.65 5.85
N THR A 98 -7.55 5.69 5.08
CA THR A 98 -8.77 6.46 5.19
C THR A 98 -9.80 5.98 4.19
N ASP A 99 -11.06 6.39 4.42
CA ASP A 99 -12.11 6.16 3.43
C ASP A 99 -12.00 7.27 2.39
N VAL A 100 -11.27 6.99 1.32
CA VAL A 100 -10.96 8.02 0.32
C VAL A 100 -12.22 8.53 -0.38
N PHE A 101 -13.29 7.74 -0.40
CA PHE A 101 -14.53 8.13 -1.06
C PHE A 101 -15.33 9.12 -0.24
N ASN A 102 -14.96 9.34 1.03
CA ASN A 102 -15.63 10.32 1.90
C ASN A 102 -14.74 11.51 2.19
N ARG A 103 -13.78 11.79 1.33
CA ARG A 103 -12.89 12.93 1.46
C ARG A 103 -13.06 13.85 0.25
N GLU A 104 -12.02 14.64 -0.06
CA GLU A 104 -12.09 15.55 -1.21
C GLU A 104 -12.37 14.76 -2.49
N ASN A 105 -13.06 15.39 -3.44
CA ASN A 105 -13.48 14.68 -4.65
C ASN A 105 -12.32 14.04 -5.41
N PHE A 106 -11.16 14.67 -5.44
CA PHE A 106 -10.05 14.10 -6.21
C PHE A 106 -9.60 12.75 -5.65
N ARG A 107 -9.87 12.49 -4.36
CA ARG A 107 -9.46 11.24 -3.75
C ARG A 107 -10.32 10.06 -4.16
N LYS A 108 -11.46 10.32 -4.81
CA LYS A 108 -12.29 9.24 -5.37
C LYS A 108 -11.70 8.67 -6.66
N ASN A 109 -10.79 9.40 -7.28
CA ASN A 109 -10.17 8.98 -8.53
C ASN A 109 -8.97 8.10 -8.20
N LEU A 110 -9.11 6.79 -8.39
CA LEU A 110 -8.06 5.83 -8.04
C LEU A 110 -7.57 5.19 -9.33
N VAL A 111 -6.49 5.75 -9.89
CA VAL A 111 -6.04 5.34 -11.22
C VAL A 111 -5.26 4.03 -11.20
N ILE A 112 -4.89 3.55 -10.01
CA ILE A 112 -4.08 2.34 -9.87
C ILE A 112 -4.96 1.12 -9.63
N SER A 113 -6.19 1.32 -9.15
CA SER A 113 -7.00 0.22 -8.63
C SER A 113 -7.29 -0.87 -9.64
N ASP A 114 -7.47 -0.53 -10.92
CA ASP A 114 -7.87 -1.54 -11.89
C ASP A 114 -6.73 -2.48 -12.30
N VAL A 115 -5.49 -2.19 -11.92
CA VAL A 115 -4.39 -3.14 -12.13
C VAL A 115 -4.06 -3.92 -10.85
N CYS A 116 -4.80 -3.68 -9.78
CA CYS A 116 -4.66 -4.42 -8.54
C CYS A 116 -5.78 -5.45 -8.40
N LYS A 117 -5.52 -6.52 -7.67
CA LYS A 117 -6.54 -7.54 -7.44
C LYS A 117 -7.66 -7.05 -6.53
N ALA A 118 -7.37 -6.12 -5.65
CA ALA A 118 -8.34 -5.54 -4.74
C ALA A 118 -7.87 -4.19 -4.27
N THR A 119 -8.83 -3.37 -3.85
CA THR A 119 -8.55 -2.09 -3.21
C THR A 119 -9.31 -2.05 -1.89
N ILE A 120 -8.57 -1.79 -0.81
CA ILE A 120 -9.13 -1.75 0.54
C ILE A 120 -8.97 -0.34 1.06
N SER A 121 -10.06 0.27 1.53
CA SER A 121 -9.97 1.63 2.06
C SER A 121 -10.88 1.77 3.27
N GLY A 122 -10.50 2.69 4.16
CA GLY A 122 -11.35 3.07 5.28
C GLY A 122 -11.31 2.16 6.47
N LYS A 123 -10.35 1.25 6.54
CA LYS A 123 -10.25 0.30 7.67
C LYS A 123 -9.05 0.55 8.56
N GLY A 124 -8.40 1.71 8.40
CA GLY A 124 -7.22 2.01 9.17
C GLY A 124 -6.14 0.98 8.95
N ILE A 125 -5.37 0.71 10.01
CA ILE A 125 -4.25 -0.24 9.89
C ILE A 125 -4.73 -1.66 9.65
N ASP A 126 -5.96 -1.98 10.02
CA ASP A 126 -6.48 -3.33 9.78
C ASP A 126 -6.74 -3.62 8.30
N GLY A 127 -6.74 -2.60 7.46
CA GLY A 127 -6.78 -2.82 6.02
C GLY A 127 -5.60 -3.63 5.52
N TYR A 128 -4.44 -3.45 6.14
CA TYR A 128 -3.26 -4.24 5.78
C TYR A 128 -3.42 -5.70 6.18
N ILE A 129 -4.04 -5.94 7.35
CA ILE A 129 -4.29 -7.31 7.78
C ILE A 129 -5.23 -7.99 6.79
N GLU A 130 -6.27 -7.28 6.37
CA GLU A 130 -7.19 -7.82 5.36
C GLU A 130 -6.46 -8.11 4.06
N ALA A 131 -5.56 -7.23 3.63
CA ALA A 131 -4.82 -7.41 2.38
C ALA A 131 -3.97 -8.68 2.44
N VAL A 132 -3.26 -8.88 3.55
CA VAL A 132 -2.42 -10.08 3.69
C VAL A 132 -3.29 -11.33 3.66
N ASN A 133 -4.42 -11.31 4.34
CA ASN A 133 -5.31 -12.47 4.34
C ASN A 133 -5.84 -12.77 2.94
N LYS A 134 -6.14 -11.73 2.15
CA LYS A 134 -6.57 -11.97 0.77
C LYS A 134 -5.45 -12.60 -0.05
N ILE A 135 -4.21 -12.19 0.16
CA ILE A 135 -3.09 -12.79 -0.53
C ILE A 135 -2.93 -14.25 -0.15
N LYS A 136 -3.04 -14.56 1.14
CA LYS A 136 -2.90 -15.94 1.61
C LYS A 136 -3.99 -16.85 1.04
N ASP A 137 -5.17 -16.32 0.85
CA ASP A 137 -6.31 -17.13 0.43
C ASP A 137 -6.44 -17.29 -1.08
N UNK A 138 -5.90 -16.35 -1.52
CA UNK A 138 -6.41 -16.47 -2.77
C UNK A 138 -5.53 -16.18 -3.84
N LEU A 139 -4.75 -15.78 -3.59
CA LEU A 139 -3.97 -15.29 -4.72
C LEU A 139 -2.84 -16.23 -5.11
#